data_bc9c916d080e11103820bb5b27d178ca
#
_entry.id   bc9c916d080e11103820bb5b27d178ca
#
_cell.length_a   1.000
_cell.length_b   1.000
_cell.length_c   1.000
_cell.angle_alpha   90.00
_cell.angle_beta   90.00
_cell.angle_gamma   90.00
#
_symmetry.space_group_name_H-M   'P 1'
#
loop_
_entity.id
_entity.type
_entity.pdbx_description
1 polymer ?
#
loop_
_entity_poly.entity_id
_entity_poly.type
_entity_poly.pdbx_seq_one_letter_code
_entity_poly.pdbx_strand_id
1 'polypeptide(L)'
;PIYGHQIGYTTVCNYIREQELQKCEAFIKQIYLAGEECEFDWAEVKLIIAGVRKRLYLAVFTSAYSNYRYCRLYQRQDTLAFLESHNDFFAHIGGVYQEMVYDNMRIAIKDFVGRNEKAPTDALVALSGWFGFRWRFCNVRRGNEKGHVERSVEFVRRKAFSHFDSFDTLDHAQAHLQDTNDHLNGLCSSTGKIPMEEFLKEQKSLWKYPGPMECFLTHELKVDKYATICFGTNRYSVLDHLVGRMVEVKVYANELKVYYNHLLICRHDRSYGLHQWIIQIDHYLKTLSRKPGALHGSVALHQAPQVIQAVYTQWFIHQPRDFIDLLQFCRQHQISHQRLLDTAQHVSFICPGQVTGEKIMALLGNHSWPVCLPPQDHPVDEIEHFANRQLEQINGLVNSKMEDVV
;
A
#
# COMPACT_ATOMS: atom_id res chain seq x y z
N PRO A 1 -24.45 -37.51 -41.24
CA PRO A 1 -23.23 -38.28 -41.46
C PRO A 1 -23.03 -38.52 -42.97
N ILE A 2 -21.95 -37.96 -43.53
CA ILE A 2 -21.66 -38.06 -44.96
C ILE A 2 -21.27 -39.48 -45.38
N TYR A 3 -20.89 -40.34 -44.40
CA TYR A 3 -20.44 -41.71 -44.67
C TYR A 3 -21.23 -42.81 -43.90
N GLY A 4 -22.39 -42.51 -43.29
CA GLY A 4 -23.29 -43.49 -42.69
C GLY A 4 -22.80 -44.16 -41.39
N HIS A 5 -21.66 -43.76 -40.83
CA HIS A 5 -21.13 -44.33 -39.59
C HIS A 5 -21.60 -43.52 -38.38
N GLN A 6 -22.20 -44.20 -37.38
CA GLN A 6 -22.50 -43.61 -36.06
C GLN A 6 -21.29 -43.88 -35.14
N ILE A 7 -20.43 -42.87 -34.97
CA ILE A 7 -19.31 -42.96 -34.04
C ILE A 7 -19.66 -42.13 -32.82
N GLY A 8 -19.58 -42.74 -31.63
CA GLY A 8 -19.83 -42.05 -30.36
C GLY A 8 -18.72 -41.02 -30.07
N TYR A 9 -19.13 -39.90 -29.45
CA TYR A 9 -18.19 -38.83 -29.05
C TYR A 9 -16.99 -39.37 -28.24
N THR A 10 -17.23 -40.29 -27.31
CA THR A 10 -16.21 -40.95 -26.48
C THR A 10 -15.18 -41.71 -27.31
N THR A 11 -15.62 -42.38 -28.39
CA THR A 11 -14.74 -43.13 -29.31
C THR A 11 -13.81 -42.18 -30.06
N VAL A 12 -14.35 -41.05 -30.52
CA VAL A 12 -13.53 -39.99 -31.18
C VAL A 12 -12.53 -39.42 -30.21
N CYS A 13 -12.92 -39.08 -29.00
CA CYS A 13 -12.04 -38.56 -27.96
C CYS A 13 -10.93 -39.57 -27.59
N ASN A 14 -11.25 -40.86 -27.46
CA ASN A 14 -10.26 -41.88 -27.17
C ASN A 14 -9.27 -42.06 -28.34
N TYR A 15 -9.75 -42.06 -29.58
CA TYR A 15 -8.91 -42.14 -30.76
C TYR A 15 -7.94 -40.94 -30.86
N ILE A 16 -8.45 -39.72 -30.63
CA ILE A 16 -7.61 -38.51 -30.61
C ILE A 16 -6.57 -38.61 -29.49
N ARG A 17 -6.95 -39.06 -28.32
CA ARG A 17 -6.02 -39.25 -27.18
C ARG A 17 -4.95 -40.30 -27.47
N GLU A 18 -5.29 -41.42 -28.12
CA GLU A 18 -4.33 -42.44 -28.55
C GLU A 18 -3.38 -41.90 -29.62
N GLN A 19 -3.86 -41.10 -30.57
CA GLN A 19 -3.02 -40.45 -31.58
C GLN A 19 -2.10 -39.37 -30.98
N GLU A 20 -2.55 -38.65 -29.94
CA GLU A 20 -1.74 -37.67 -29.20
C GLU A 20 -0.68 -38.37 -28.33
N LEU A 21 -0.96 -39.53 -27.73
CA LEU A 21 0.01 -40.35 -26.99
C LEU A 21 1.15 -40.88 -27.90
N GLN A 22 0.87 -41.05 -29.22
CA GLN A 22 1.92 -41.47 -30.18
C GLN A 22 2.87 -40.31 -30.56
N LYS A 23 2.56 -39.08 -30.20
CA LYS A 23 3.37 -37.87 -30.41
C LYS A 23 4.09 -37.41 -29.15
N CYS A 24 4.44 -38.30 -28.26
CA CYS A 24 5.23 -37.97 -27.09
C CYS A 24 6.60 -37.45 -27.51
N GLU A 25 6.80 -36.14 -27.50
CA GLU A 25 8.10 -35.52 -27.69
C GLU A 25 8.95 -35.72 -26.42
N ALA A 26 10.22 -36.10 -26.58
CA ALA A 26 11.14 -36.14 -25.47
C ALA A 26 11.52 -34.73 -25.03
N PHE A 27 11.40 -34.45 -23.73
CA PHE A 27 11.86 -33.19 -23.17
C PHE A 27 13.34 -33.23 -22.90
N ILE A 28 14.08 -32.24 -23.44
CA ILE A 28 15.50 -32.08 -23.17
C ILE A 28 15.64 -31.26 -21.88
N LYS A 29 16.28 -31.88 -20.86
CA LYS A 29 16.55 -31.18 -19.61
C LYS A 29 17.54 -30.04 -19.87
N GLN A 30 17.16 -28.83 -19.56
CA GLN A 30 18.00 -27.64 -19.67
C GLN A 30 18.92 -27.52 -18.44
N ILE A 31 20.09 -26.93 -18.66
CA ILE A 31 21.02 -26.51 -17.61
C ILE A 31 21.10 -25.00 -17.64
N TYR A 32 20.84 -24.39 -16.50
CA TYR A 32 20.87 -22.94 -16.32
C TYR A 32 22.13 -22.55 -15.54
N LEU A 33 22.76 -21.45 -15.94
CA LEU A 33 23.90 -20.88 -15.22
C LEU A 33 23.43 -19.95 -14.12
N ALA A 34 24.24 -19.82 -13.06
CA ALA A 34 23.95 -18.94 -11.94
C ALA A 34 23.87 -17.47 -12.38
N GLY A 35 22.77 -16.78 -12.03
CA GLY A 35 22.52 -15.38 -12.38
C GLY A 35 22.12 -15.10 -13.82
N GLU A 36 21.95 -16.15 -14.65
CA GLU A 36 21.61 -15.99 -16.06
C GLU A 36 20.13 -15.67 -16.26
N GLU A 37 19.22 -16.51 -15.76
CA GLU A 37 17.81 -16.44 -16.11
C GLU A 37 16.89 -16.45 -14.87
N CYS A 38 15.90 -15.54 -14.89
CA CYS A 38 14.79 -15.52 -13.94
C CYS A 38 13.46 -15.42 -14.70
N GLU A 39 12.52 -16.27 -14.34
CA GLU A 39 11.19 -16.30 -14.92
C GLU A 39 10.21 -15.47 -14.07
N PHE A 40 9.32 -14.70 -14.73
CA PHE A 40 8.29 -13.91 -14.10
C PHE A 40 6.90 -14.31 -14.59
N ASP A 41 5.96 -14.42 -13.66
CA ASP A 41 4.54 -14.67 -13.98
C ASP A 41 3.58 -14.06 -12.95
N TRP A 42 2.32 -13.90 -13.39
CA TRP A 42 1.21 -13.45 -12.56
C TRP A 42 0.22 -14.57 -12.28
N ALA A 43 -0.31 -14.59 -11.06
CA ALA A 43 -1.48 -15.40 -10.71
C ALA A 43 -2.58 -14.53 -10.12
N GLU A 44 -3.82 -14.95 -10.33
CA GLU A 44 -4.98 -14.43 -9.61
C GLU A 44 -5.18 -15.22 -8.32
N VAL A 45 -5.38 -14.51 -7.21
CA VAL A 45 -5.77 -15.08 -5.92
C VAL A 45 -7.02 -14.37 -5.39
N LYS A 46 -7.87 -15.10 -4.68
CA LYS A 46 -9.08 -14.56 -4.05
C LYS A 46 -8.94 -14.71 -2.55
N LEU A 47 -8.78 -13.59 -1.85
CA LEU A 47 -8.61 -13.52 -0.40
C LEU A 47 -9.74 -12.73 0.25
N ILE A 48 -10.00 -12.99 1.52
CA ILE A 48 -10.91 -12.20 2.35
C ILE A 48 -10.07 -11.20 3.12
N ILE A 49 -10.24 -9.90 2.83
CA ILE A 49 -9.54 -8.81 3.51
C ILE A 49 -10.56 -7.95 4.26
N ALA A 50 -10.40 -7.84 5.58
CA ALA A 50 -11.36 -7.16 6.45
C ALA A 50 -12.81 -7.65 6.25
N GLY A 51 -13.00 -8.98 6.13
CA GLY A 51 -14.30 -9.61 5.91
C GLY A 51 -14.86 -9.51 4.48
N VAL A 52 -14.15 -8.85 3.55
CA VAL A 52 -14.59 -8.67 2.16
C VAL A 52 -13.74 -9.51 1.22
N ARG A 53 -14.40 -10.33 0.38
CA ARG A 53 -13.72 -11.13 -0.63
C ARG A 53 -13.17 -10.23 -1.75
N LYS A 54 -11.85 -10.19 -1.90
CA LYS A 54 -11.13 -9.40 -2.90
C LYS A 54 -10.37 -10.29 -3.87
N ARG A 55 -10.33 -9.86 -5.13
CA ARG A 55 -9.45 -10.40 -6.15
C ARG A 55 -8.13 -9.64 -6.07
N LEU A 56 -7.03 -10.36 -5.87
CA LEU A 56 -5.68 -9.85 -5.83
C LEU A 56 -4.82 -10.55 -6.87
N TYR A 57 -3.68 -9.99 -7.17
CA TYR A 57 -2.73 -10.51 -8.16
C TYR A 57 -1.40 -10.78 -7.50
N LEU A 58 -0.89 -11.98 -7.70
CA LEU A 58 0.35 -12.47 -7.14
C LEU A 58 1.44 -12.39 -8.21
N ALA A 59 2.42 -11.52 -8.03
CA ALA A 59 3.66 -11.48 -8.80
C ALA A 59 4.60 -12.58 -8.28
N VAL A 60 5.12 -13.41 -9.16
CA VAL A 60 6.04 -14.51 -8.80
C VAL A 60 7.27 -14.44 -9.69
N PHE A 61 8.43 -14.37 -9.06
CA PHE A 61 9.74 -14.50 -9.68
C PHE A 61 10.35 -15.84 -9.29
N THR A 62 10.90 -16.55 -10.24
CA THR A 62 11.54 -17.86 -9.98
C THR A 62 12.88 -17.91 -10.71
N SER A 63 13.97 -18.09 -9.96
CA SER A 63 15.28 -18.37 -10.57
C SER A 63 15.28 -19.70 -11.30
N ALA A 64 15.79 -19.73 -12.52
CA ALA A 64 15.93 -20.95 -13.29
C ALA A 64 17.04 -21.87 -12.72
N TYR A 65 18.10 -21.30 -12.11
CA TYR A 65 19.20 -22.02 -11.52
C TYR A 65 18.88 -22.59 -10.14
N SER A 66 18.49 -21.72 -9.19
CA SER A 66 18.31 -22.09 -7.79
C SER A 66 16.90 -22.55 -7.42
N ASN A 67 15.89 -22.29 -8.29
CA ASN A 67 14.47 -22.36 -7.95
C ASN A 67 14.07 -21.47 -6.76
N TYR A 68 14.88 -20.49 -6.42
CA TYR A 68 14.51 -19.46 -5.45
C TYR A 68 13.32 -18.67 -5.94
N ARG A 69 12.38 -18.39 -5.04
CA ARG A 69 11.14 -17.69 -5.37
C ARG A 69 11.03 -16.41 -4.57
N TYR A 70 10.54 -15.37 -5.23
CA TYR A 70 10.09 -14.14 -4.61
C TYR A 70 8.65 -13.87 -5.02
N CYS A 71 7.81 -13.49 -4.07
CA CYS A 71 6.38 -13.32 -4.29
C CYS A 71 5.84 -12.06 -3.64
N ARG A 72 4.92 -11.35 -4.34
CA ARG A 72 4.26 -10.16 -3.80
C ARG A 72 2.82 -10.04 -4.29
N LEU A 73 1.92 -9.54 -3.41
CA LEU A 73 0.52 -9.28 -3.71
C LEU A 73 0.29 -7.85 -4.19
N TYR A 74 -0.58 -7.71 -5.18
CA TYR A 74 -1.02 -6.43 -5.74
C TYR A 74 -2.54 -6.39 -5.88
N GLN A 75 -3.13 -5.20 -5.76
CA GLN A 75 -4.57 -5.02 -5.95
C GLN A 75 -4.98 -5.05 -7.43
N ARG A 76 -4.05 -4.76 -8.34
CA ARG A 76 -4.25 -4.82 -9.79
C ARG A 76 -3.03 -5.38 -10.49
N GLN A 77 -3.29 -5.97 -11.65
CA GLN A 77 -2.27 -6.35 -12.61
C GLN A 77 -2.21 -5.23 -13.67
N ASP A 78 -1.51 -4.14 -13.34
CA ASP A 78 -1.31 -2.99 -14.23
C ASP A 78 0.18 -2.66 -14.40
N THR A 79 0.47 -1.69 -15.25
CA THR A 79 1.86 -1.28 -15.55
C THR A 79 2.63 -0.86 -14.31
N LEU A 80 1.97 -0.19 -13.34
CA LEU A 80 2.64 0.24 -12.11
C LEU A 80 3.00 -0.95 -11.22
N ALA A 81 2.07 -1.88 -11.03
CA ALA A 81 2.34 -3.10 -10.28
C ALA A 81 3.45 -3.94 -10.92
N PHE A 82 3.51 -3.96 -12.27
CA PHE A 82 4.58 -4.62 -13.00
C PHE A 82 5.95 -3.97 -12.74
N LEU A 83 6.05 -2.65 -12.85
CA LEU A 83 7.29 -1.92 -12.58
C LEU A 83 7.72 -2.06 -11.12
N GLU A 84 6.80 -1.86 -10.17
CA GLU A 84 7.09 -1.99 -8.75
C GLU A 84 7.51 -3.40 -8.34
N SER A 85 6.86 -4.45 -8.90
CA SER A 85 7.21 -5.82 -8.57
C SER A 85 8.67 -6.17 -8.93
N HIS A 86 9.15 -5.67 -10.08
CA HIS A 86 10.54 -5.86 -10.48
C HIS A 86 11.51 -5.03 -9.63
N ASN A 87 11.15 -3.78 -9.35
CA ASN A 87 11.94 -2.91 -8.48
C ASN A 87 12.13 -3.52 -7.09
N ASP A 88 11.05 -4.01 -6.49
CA ASP A 88 11.08 -4.65 -5.19
C ASP A 88 11.85 -5.97 -5.21
N PHE A 89 11.68 -6.77 -6.27
CA PHE A 89 12.41 -8.01 -6.46
C PHE A 89 13.92 -7.78 -6.53
N PHE A 90 14.39 -6.88 -7.41
CA PHE A 90 15.82 -6.60 -7.57
C PHE A 90 16.44 -5.96 -6.32
N ALA A 91 15.68 -5.11 -5.60
CA ALA A 91 16.08 -4.58 -4.31
C ALA A 91 16.21 -5.68 -3.25
N HIS A 92 15.24 -6.62 -3.20
CA HIS A 92 15.23 -7.73 -2.25
C HIS A 92 16.42 -8.67 -2.44
N ILE A 93 16.73 -9.05 -3.69
CA ILE A 93 17.83 -9.96 -3.98
C ILE A 93 19.20 -9.27 -4.02
N GLY A 94 19.25 -7.92 -4.02
CA GLY A 94 20.45 -7.11 -4.07
C GLY A 94 21.22 -7.19 -5.39
N GLY A 95 20.57 -7.60 -6.48
CA GLY A 95 21.18 -7.78 -7.79
C GLY A 95 20.17 -7.87 -8.92
N VAL A 96 20.66 -8.09 -10.14
CA VAL A 96 19.84 -8.18 -11.35
C VAL A 96 20.26 -9.40 -12.16
N TYR A 97 19.31 -10.19 -12.62
CA TYR A 97 19.56 -11.31 -13.57
C TYR A 97 19.92 -10.77 -14.94
N GLN A 98 20.68 -11.54 -15.72
CA GLN A 98 21.07 -11.15 -17.08
C GLN A 98 19.86 -11.15 -18.02
N GLU A 99 18.95 -12.11 -17.86
CA GLU A 99 17.74 -12.24 -18.67
C GLU A 99 16.51 -12.49 -17.81
N MET A 100 15.46 -11.72 -18.09
CA MET A 100 14.13 -11.93 -17.52
C MET A 100 13.21 -12.56 -18.55
N VAL A 101 12.56 -13.66 -18.19
CA VAL A 101 11.66 -14.41 -19.07
C VAL A 101 10.21 -14.14 -18.72
N TYR A 102 9.44 -13.75 -19.74
CA TYR A 102 8.02 -13.40 -19.59
C TYR A 102 7.14 -14.32 -20.42
N ASP A 103 5.97 -14.65 -19.88
CA ASP A 103 4.92 -15.21 -20.71
C ASP A 103 4.29 -14.13 -21.63
N ASN A 104 3.34 -14.55 -22.47
CA ASN A 104 2.63 -13.69 -23.40
C ASN A 104 1.62 -12.76 -22.69
N MET A 105 2.09 -11.96 -21.75
CA MET A 105 1.26 -11.02 -21.00
C MET A 105 1.18 -9.65 -21.67
N ARG A 106 -0.03 -9.08 -21.72
CA ARG A 106 -0.28 -7.76 -22.36
C ARG A 106 0.48 -6.60 -21.69
N ILE A 107 0.90 -6.75 -20.45
CA ILE A 107 1.68 -5.73 -19.73
C ILE A 107 3.11 -5.66 -20.27
N ALA A 108 3.67 -6.78 -20.72
CA ALA A 108 5.02 -6.85 -21.26
C ALA A 108 5.05 -6.73 -22.78
N ILE A 109 3.99 -7.14 -23.47
CA ILE A 109 3.88 -7.16 -24.95
C ILE A 109 2.86 -6.12 -25.40
N LYS A 110 3.30 -5.18 -26.24
CA LYS A 110 2.46 -4.14 -26.84
C LYS A 110 1.72 -4.68 -28.06
N ASP A 111 2.46 -5.29 -29.01
CA ASP A 111 1.94 -5.78 -30.28
C ASP A 111 2.58 -7.11 -30.68
N PHE A 112 1.80 -7.96 -31.35
CA PHE A 112 2.30 -9.16 -32.00
C PHE A 112 2.60 -8.82 -33.48
N VAL A 113 3.87 -8.59 -33.81
CA VAL A 113 4.31 -8.12 -35.12
C VAL A 113 4.38 -9.27 -36.14
N GLY A 114 4.26 -10.54 -35.70
CA GLY A 114 4.29 -11.74 -36.54
C GLY A 114 4.10 -13.01 -35.73
N ARG A 115 4.30 -14.18 -36.33
CA ARG A 115 4.17 -15.47 -35.63
C ARG A 115 5.14 -15.62 -34.44
N ASN A 116 6.33 -14.98 -34.51
CA ASN A 116 7.40 -15.11 -33.51
C ASN A 116 7.97 -13.76 -33.01
N GLU A 117 7.54 -12.64 -33.57
CA GLU A 117 8.03 -11.31 -33.18
C GLU A 117 6.99 -10.59 -32.31
N LYS A 118 7.43 -10.14 -31.15
CA LYS A 118 6.61 -9.47 -30.14
C LYS A 118 7.29 -8.17 -29.76
N ALA A 119 6.58 -7.05 -29.93
CA ALA A 119 7.07 -5.75 -29.52
C ALA A 119 6.88 -5.58 -27.99
N PRO A 120 7.93 -5.21 -27.23
CA PRO A 120 7.81 -4.92 -25.81
C PRO A 120 6.98 -3.67 -25.56
N THR A 121 6.39 -3.55 -24.37
CA THR A 121 5.79 -2.29 -23.92
C THR A 121 6.89 -1.28 -23.56
N ASP A 122 6.55 0.02 -23.65
CA ASP A 122 7.47 1.10 -23.26
C ASP A 122 7.92 0.96 -21.78
N ALA A 123 7.05 0.42 -20.93
CA ALA A 123 7.36 0.10 -19.53
C ALA A 123 8.46 -0.97 -19.40
N LEU A 124 8.38 -2.05 -20.18
CA LEU A 124 9.41 -3.10 -20.16
C LEU A 124 10.74 -2.58 -20.72
N VAL A 125 10.70 -1.75 -21.76
CA VAL A 125 11.91 -1.11 -22.32
C VAL A 125 12.57 -0.20 -21.28
N ALA A 126 11.79 0.65 -20.60
CA ALA A 126 12.29 1.53 -19.55
C ALA A 126 12.87 0.74 -18.35
N LEU A 127 12.19 -0.31 -17.93
CA LEU A 127 12.63 -1.19 -16.84
C LEU A 127 13.95 -1.88 -17.19
N SER A 128 14.04 -2.48 -18.38
CA SER A 128 15.26 -3.11 -18.87
C SER A 128 16.40 -2.10 -19.03
N GLY A 129 16.11 -0.89 -19.52
CA GLY A 129 17.13 0.17 -19.64
C GLY A 129 17.69 0.63 -18.31
N TRP A 130 16.85 0.71 -17.26
CA TRP A 130 17.29 1.09 -15.91
C TRP A 130 18.14 0.01 -15.23
N PHE A 131 17.66 -1.24 -15.23
CA PHE A 131 18.33 -2.35 -14.54
C PHE A 131 19.39 -3.06 -15.38
N GLY A 132 19.39 -2.87 -16.70
CA GLY A 132 20.38 -3.41 -17.63
C GLY A 132 20.10 -4.84 -18.11
N PHE A 133 19.01 -5.52 -17.67
CA PHE A 133 18.73 -6.89 -18.07
C PHE A 133 18.19 -6.99 -19.51
N ARG A 134 18.34 -8.15 -20.14
CA ARG A 134 17.67 -8.52 -21.38
C ARG A 134 16.32 -9.17 -21.08
N TRP A 135 15.39 -9.11 -22.01
CA TRP A 135 14.11 -9.82 -21.87
C TRP A 135 13.92 -10.85 -22.98
N ARG A 136 13.22 -11.93 -22.65
CA ARG A 136 12.79 -12.95 -23.58
C ARG A 136 11.33 -13.28 -23.34
N PHE A 137 10.56 -13.44 -24.41
CA PHE A 137 9.18 -13.90 -24.36
C PHE A 137 9.08 -15.38 -24.69
N CYS A 138 8.34 -16.15 -23.92
CA CYS A 138 8.10 -17.57 -24.19
C CYS A 138 7.41 -17.75 -25.55
N ASN A 139 7.76 -18.81 -26.28
CA ASN A 139 7.11 -19.16 -27.52
C ASN A 139 5.71 -19.73 -27.28
N VAL A 140 4.76 -19.40 -28.17
CA VAL A 140 3.40 -19.92 -28.13
C VAL A 140 3.42 -21.45 -28.32
N ARG A 141 2.76 -22.20 -27.43
CA ARG A 141 2.62 -23.67 -27.43
C ARG A 141 3.89 -24.48 -27.10
N ARG A 142 4.93 -23.87 -26.55
CA ARG A 142 6.09 -24.61 -26.01
C ARG A 142 6.08 -24.56 -24.48
N GLY A 143 5.19 -25.33 -23.87
CA GLY A 143 5.10 -25.45 -22.41
C GLY A 143 6.40 -25.91 -21.71
N ASN A 144 7.36 -26.41 -22.50
CA ASN A 144 8.66 -26.83 -22.03
C ASN A 144 9.60 -25.67 -21.67
N GLU A 145 9.39 -24.48 -22.28
CA GLU A 145 10.22 -23.29 -22.06
C GLU A 145 9.83 -22.55 -20.77
N LYS A 146 8.69 -22.90 -20.15
CA LYS A 146 8.13 -22.27 -18.95
C LYS A 146 7.97 -23.23 -17.76
N GLY A 147 8.82 -24.27 -17.68
CA GLY A 147 8.64 -25.35 -16.72
C GLY A 147 8.80 -24.98 -15.24
N HIS A 148 9.47 -23.89 -14.91
CA HIS A 148 9.78 -23.51 -13.53
C HIS A 148 8.71 -22.60 -12.93
N VAL A 149 8.36 -21.49 -13.58
CA VAL A 149 7.46 -20.48 -13.05
C VAL A 149 6.00 -20.94 -12.98
N GLU A 150 5.46 -21.60 -14.01
CA GLU A 150 4.06 -22.02 -14.01
C GLU A 150 3.75 -23.00 -12.85
N ARG A 151 4.68 -23.94 -12.60
CA ARG A 151 4.61 -24.82 -11.43
C ARG A 151 4.82 -24.05 -10.13
N SER A 152 5.71 -23.06 -10.13
CA SER A 152 5.99 -22.22 -8.95
C SER A 152 4.80 -21.37 -8.54
N VAL A 153 4.12 -20.73 -9.49
CA VAL A 153 2.93 -19.90 -9.26
C VAL A 153 1.82 -20.70 -8.58
N GLU A 154 1.45 -21.86 -9.14
CA GLU A 154 0.41 -22.70 -8.56
C GLU A 154 0.83 -23.28 -7.20
N PHE A 155 2.10 -23.69 -7.11
CA PHE A 155 2.67 -24.25 -5.89
C PHE A 155 2.63 -23.23 -4.74
N VAL A 156 3.10 -22.00 -4.94
CA VAL A 156 3.07 -20.94 -3.93
C VAL A 156 1.62 -20.59 -3.56
N ARG A 157 0.76 -20.34 -4.56
CA ARG A 157 -0.65 -20.01 -4.32
C ARG A 157 -1.35 -21.05 -3.45
N ARG A 158 -1.14 -22.33 -3.75
CA ARG A 158 -1.73 -23.43 -2.99
C ARG A 158 -1.16 -23.53 -1.58
N LYS A 159 0.15 -23.39 -1.42
CA LYS A 159 0.79 -23.49 -0.12
C LYS A 159 0.46 -22.32 0.79
N ALA A 160 0.42 -21.10 0.26
CA ALA A 160 0.15 -19.91 1.06
C ALA A 160 -1.36 -19.77 1.41
N PHE A 161 -2.27 -20.09 0.48
CA PHE A 161 -3.66 -19.64 0.62
C PHE A 161 -4.72 -20.75 0.58
N SER A 162 -4.34 -22.06 0.50
CA SER A 162 -5.36 -23.13 0.49
C SER A 162 -5.96 -23.41 1.85
N HIS A 163 -5.24 -23.18 2.93
CA HIS A 163 -5.67 -23.43 4.30
C HIS A 163 -6.10 -22.16 5.04
N PHE A 164 -5.55 -21.02 4.65
CA PHE A 164 -5.82 -19.74 5.28
C PHE A 164 -5.89 -18.63 4.23
N ASP A 165 -7.08 -18.06 4.02
CA ASP A 165 -7.36 -17.07 2.97
C ASP A 165 -8.04 -15.79 3.52
N SER A 166 -8.11 -15.63 4.86
CA SER A 166 -8.75 -14.49 5.52
C SER A 166 -7.76 -13.70 6.37
N PHE A 167 -7.70 -12.39 6.13
CA PHE A 167 -6.74 -11.47 6.74
C PHE A 167 -7.41 -10.13 7.10
N ASP A 168 -6.94 -9.47 8.15
CA ASP A 168 -7.46 -8.16 8.56
C ASP A 168 -7.06 -7.06 7.57
N THR A 169 -5.83 -7.11 7.07
CA THR A 169 -5.27 -6.13 6.13
C THR A 169 -4.52 -6.80 4.98
N LEU A 170 -4.28 -6.05 3.91
CA LEU A 170 -3.46 -6.53 2.80
C LEU A 170 -2.00 -6.77 3.24
N ASP A 171 -1.48 -5.93 4.13
CA ASP A 171 -0.12 -6.08 4.67
C ASP A 171 0.02 -7.36 5.50
N HIS A 172 -1.03 -7.74 6.26
CA HIS A 172 -1.06 -9.01 6.98
C HIS A 172 -1.05 -10.21 5.99
N ALA A 173 -1.81 -10.12 4.89
CA ALA A 173 -1.78 -11.15 3.84
C ALA A 173 -0.40 -11.21 3.14
N GLN A 174 0.26 -10.06 2.94
CA GLN A 174 1.59 -9.99 2.36
C GLN A 174 2.64 -10.59 3.29
N ALA A 175 2.59 -10.31 4.60
CA ALA A 175 3.49 -10.89 5.58
C ALA A 175 3.35 -12.42 5.62
N HIS A 176 2.12 -12.94 5.66
CA HIS A 176 1.85 -14.38 5.62
C HIS A 176 2.40 -15.04 4.34
N LEU A 177 2.25 -14.38 3.18
CA LEU A 177 2.82 -14.84 1.92
C LEU A 177 4.35 -14.89 1.99
N GLN A 178 4.97 -13.85 2.56
CA GLN A 178 6.43 -13.77 2.69
C GLN A 178 6.97 -14.89 3.58
N ASP A 179 6.40 -15.06 4.78
CA ASP A 179 6.77 -16.13 5.73
C ASP A 179 6.63 -17.52 5.08
N THR A 180 5.53 -17.74 4.35
CA THR A 180 5.32 -19.00 3.62
C THR A 180 6.37 -19.20 2.54
N ASN A 181 6.67 -18.17 1.76
CA ASN A 181 7.64 -18.24 0.68
C ASN A 181 9.08 -18.49 1.20
N ASP A 182 9.45 -17.83 2.29
CA ASP A 182 10.75 -18.01 2.95
C ASP A 182 10.88 -19.44 3.50
N HIS A 183 9.82 -19.97 4.11
CA HIS A 183 9.77 -21.38 4.52
C HIS A 183 9.95 -22.31 3.31
N LEU A 184 9.24 -22.07 2.21
CA LEU A 184 9.35 -22.91 0.99
C LEU A 184 10.73 -22.83 0.35
N ASN A 185 11.40 -21.69 0.37
CA ASN A 185 12.78 -21.54 -0.10
C ASN A 185 13.81 -22.25 0.79
N GLY A 186 13.48 -22.47 2.06
CA GLY A 186 14.29 -23.26 3.01
C GLY A 186 14.10 -24.77 2.93
N LEU A 187 13.07 -25.26 2.21
CA LEU A 187 12.80 -26.69 2.11
C LEU A 187 13.65 -27.36 1.03
N CYS A 188 14.09 -28.59 1.32
CA CYS A 188 14.77 -29.43 0.34
C CYS A 188 13.81 -29.80 -0.81
N SER A 189 14.22 -29.51 -2.04
CA SER A 189 13.49 -29.85 -3.25
C SER A 189 13.57 -31.34 -3.57
N SER A 190 12.75 -31.81 -4.50
CA SER A 190 12.82 -33.20 -5.02
C SER A 190 14.17 -33.58 -5.67
N THR A 191 14.99 -32.56 -5.99
CA THR A 191 16.33 -32.75 -6.54
C THR A 191 17.41 -32.77 -5.46
N GLY A 192 17.05 -32.72 -4.17
CA GLY A 192 18.00 -32.74 -3.05
C GLY A 192 18.67 -31.38 -2.78
N LYS A 193 18.24 -30.30 -3.44
CA LYS A 193 18.79 -28.96 -3.26
C LYS A 193 17.83 -28.07 -2.47
N ILE A 194 18.37 -27.18 -1.64
CA ILE A 194 17.62 -26.15 -0.91
C ILE A 194 17.70 -24.85 -1.72
N PRO A 195 16.56 -24.28 -2.21
CA PRO A 195 16.57 -23.10 -3.06
C PRO A 195 17.33 -21.91 -2.48
N MET A 196 17.20 -21.65 -1.19
CA MET A 196 17.90 -20.55 -0.50
C MET A 196 19.42 -20.73 -0.54
N GLU A 197 19.94 -21.95 -0.30
CA GLU A 197 21.38 -22.21 -0.31
C GLU A 197 21.95 -22.07 -1.72
N GLU A 198 21.24 -22.57 -2.73
CA GLU A 198 21.65 -22.41 -4.13
C GLU A 198 21.59 -20.95 -4.56
N PHE A 199 20.57 -20.18 -4.08
CA PHE A 199 20.46 -18.75 -4.35
C PHE A 199 21.62 -17.95 -3.74
N LEU A 200 22.07 -18.25 -2.54
CA LEU A 200 23.26 -17.61 -1.94
C LEU A 200 24.54 -17.81 -2.76
N LYS A 201 24.64 -18.91 -3.48
CA LYS A 201 25.73 -19.14 -4.44
C LYS A 201 25.51 -18.31 -5.71
N GLU A 202 24.27 -18.30 -6.22
CA GLU A 202 23.85 -17.60 -7.42
C GLU A 202 23.97 -16.07 -7.30
N GLN A 203 23.68 -15.52 -6.10
CA GLN A 203 23.70 -14.08 -5.82
C GLN A 203 25.05 -13.42 -6.20
N LYS A 204 26.15 -14.14 -6.10
CA LYS A 204 27.49 -13.66 -6.47
C LYS A 204 27.66 -13.46 -7.98
N SER A 205 26.79 -14.07 -8.80
CA SER A 205 26.81 -13.99 -10.26
C SER A 205 25.81 -12.97 -10.82
N LEU A 206 24.95 -12.40 -9.96
CA LEU A 206 24.02 -11.35 -10.35
C LEU A 206 24.76 -10.07 -10.72
N TRP A 207 24.20 -9.32 -11.65
CA TRP A 207 24.69 -7.98 -11.93
C TRP A 207 24.39 -7.04 -10.77
N LYS A 208 25.21 -5.98 -10.65
CA LYS A 208 25.07 -5.01 -9.58
C LYS A 208 23.72 -4.30 -9.65
N TYR A 209 23.01 -4.25 -8.53
CA TYR A 209 21.77 -3.47 -8.39
C TYR A 209 22.07 -1.96 -8.52
N PRO A 210 21.49 -1.24 -9.49
CA PRO A 210 21.79 0.17 -9.72
C PRO A 210 21.09 1.13 -8.75
N GLY A 211 20.19 0.64 -7.94
CA GLY A 211 19.29 1.42 -7.08
C GLY A 211 17.84 1.38 -7.56
N PRO A 212 16.89 1.87 -6.75
CA PRO A 212 15.48 1.82 -7.06
C PRO A 212 15.11 2.68 -8.27
N MET A 213 14.23 2.16 -9.12
CA MET A 213 13.57 2.92 -10.17
C MET A 213 12.33 3.60 -9.60
N GLU A 214 12.11 4.87 -9.87
CA GLU A 214 10.84 5.54 -9.54
C GLU A 214 9.72 5.07 -10.49
N CYS A 215 8.76 4.33 -9.94
CA CYS A 215 7.65 3.73 -10.70
C CYS A 215 6.39 4.56 -10.56
N PHE A 216 6.18 5.56 -11.42
CA PHE A 216 4.96 6.38 -11.42
C PHE A 216 4.50 6.71 -12.85
N LEU A 217 3.23 7.09 -12.95
CA LEU A 217 2.66 7.73 -14.15
C LEU A 217 2.33 9.17 -13.81
N THR A 218 2.68 10.09 -14.72
CA THR A 218 2.38 11.52 -14.55
C THR A 218 1.10 11.88 -15.27
N HIS A 219 0.22 12.64 -14.61
CA HIS A 219 -0.99 13.21 -15.18
C HIS A 219 -1.10 14.69 -14.83
N GLU A 220 -1.55 15.52 -15.75
CA GLU A 220 -1.99 16.88 -15.47
C GLU A 220 -3.51 16.89 -15.31
N LEU A 221 -4.00 17.25 -14.13
CA LEU A 221 -5.41 17.23 -13.80
C LEU A 221 -5.87 18.61 -13.32
N LYS A 222 -7.08 19.00 -13.75
CA LYS A 222 -7.73 20.23 -13.30
C LYS A 222 -8.44 20.01 -11.96
N VAL A 223 -8.21 20.92 -11.03
CA VAL A 223 -8.94 20.95 -9.75
C VAL A 223 -10.35 21.49 -9.98
N ASP A 224 -11.35 20.72 -9.61
CA ASP A 224 -12.77 21.10 -9.78
C ASP A 224 -13.28 22.03 -8.66
N LYS A 225 -14.55 22.43 -8.76
CA LYS A 225 -15.20 23.35 -7.79
C LYS A 225 -15.34 22.77 -6.38
N TYR A 226 -15.16 21.48 -6.22
CA TYR A 226 -15.18 20.80 -4.91
C TYR A 226 -13.79 20.68 -4.29
N ALA A 227 -12.79 21.36 -4.87
CA ALA A 227 -11.37 21.20 -4.50
C ALA A 227 -10.92 19.75 -4.60
N THR A 228 -11.31 19.06 -5.69
CA THR A 228 -10.90 17.69 -5.97
C THR A 228 -10.31 17.54 -7.37
N ILE A 229 -9.42 16.56 -7.51
CA ILE A 229 -8.97 16.03 -8.81
C ILE A 229 -9.66 14.70 -9.06
N CYS A 230 -9.92 14.37 -10.32
CA CYS A 230 -10.51 13.11 -10.71
C CYS A 230 -9.42 12.23 -11.35
N PHE A 231 -9.14 11.09 -10.73
CA PHE A 231 -8.25 10.07 -11.29
C PHE A 231 -8.98 8.72 -11.36
N GLY A 232 -9.04 8.14 -12.55
CA GLY A 232 -9.94 7.03 -12.84
C GLY A 232 -11.39 7.47 -12.63
N THR A 233 -12.14 6.79 -11.78
CA THR A 233 -13.51 7.16 -11.40
C THR A 233 -13.59 7.85 -10.04
N ASN A 234 -12.46 8.00 -9.34
CA ASN A 234 -12.39 8.46 -7.95
C ASN A 234 -11.98 9.93 -7.87
N ARG A 235 -12.44 10.60 -6.81
CA ARG A 235 -12.14 11.99 -6.51
C ARG A 235 -11.23 12.09 -5.29
N TYR A 236 -10.16 12.87 -5.42
CA TYR A 236 -9.18 13.07 -4.35
C TYR A 236 -9.11 14.54 -4.01
N SER A 237 -9.27 14.90 -2.75
CA SER A 237 -9.23 16.31 -2.34
C SER A 237 -7.83 16.90 -2.48
N VAL A 238 -7.78 18.18 -2.80
CA VAL A 238 -6.58 19.00 -2.79
C VAL A 238 -6.86 20.30 -2.04
N LEU A 239 -5.83 21.11 -1.79
CA LEU A 239 -5.97 22.38 -1.10
C LEU A 239 -7.02 23.27 -1.80
N ASP A 240 -7.96 23.80 -1.05
CA ASP A 240 -9.12 24.56 -1.54
C ASP A 240 -8.79 25.80 -2.37
N HIS A 241 -7.62 26.43 -2.13
CA HIS A 241 -7.18 27.59 -2.91
C HIS A 241 -6.70 27.25 -4.33
N LEU A 242 -6.58 25.96 -4.67
CA LEU A 242 -6.17 25.48 -6.01
C LEU A 242 -7.36 25.24 -6.95
N VAL A 243 -8.59 25.52 -6.53
CA VAL A 243 -9.78 25.38 -7.39
C VAL A 243 -9.59 26.13 -8.71
N GLY A 244 -9.82 25.42 -9.82
CA GLY A 244 -9.64 25.91 -11.19
C GLY A 244 -8.21 25.84 -11.74
N ARG A 245 -7.22 25.49 -10.92
CA ARG A 245 -5.82 25.33 -11.33
C ARG A 245 -5.55 23.94 -11.89
N MET A 246 -4.52 23.83 -12.73
CA MET A 246 -3.94 22.55 -13.14
C MET A 246 -2.89 22.13 -12.12
N VAL A 247 -2.86 20.85 -11.79
CA VAL A 247 -1.89 20.23 -10.87
C VAL A 247 -1.28 19.00 -11.53
N GLU A 248 0.00 18.77 -11.27
CA GLU A 248 0.69 17.54 -11.68
C GLU A 248 0.42 16.45 -10.64
N VAL A 249 0.04 15.26 -11.10
CA VAL A 249 -0.25 14.11 -10.25
C VAL A 249 0.64 12.95 -10.64
N LYS A 250 1.54 12.56 -9.75
CA LYS A 250 2.31 11.33 -9.87
C LYS A 250 1.55 10.19 -9.21
N VAL A 251 1.16 9.22 -10.02
CA VAL A 251 0.37 8.06 -9.60
C VAL A 251 1.30 6.86 -9.46
N TYR A 252 1.37 6.32 -8.27
CA TYR A 252 2.06 5.08 -7.91
C TYR A 252 1.06 3.93 -7.77
N ALA A 253 1.51 2.69 -7.52
CA ALA A 253 0.58 1.59 -7.34
C ALA A 253 -0.34 1.78 -6.12
N ASN A 254 0.18 2.29 -5.00
CA ASN A 254 -0.59 2.41 -3.76
C ASN A 254 -0.87 3.86 -3.33
N GLU A 255 -0.27 4.86 -3.96
CA GLU A 255 -0.45 6.27 -3.57
C GLU A 255 -0.55 7.20 -4.78
N LEU A 256 -1.11 8.39 -4.55
CA LEU A 256 -1.06 9.53 -5.44
C LEU A 256 -0.32 10.68 -4.74
N LYS A 257 0.62 11.29 -5.43
CA LYS A 257 1.31 12.52 -4.99
C LYS A 257 0.90 13.66 -5.89
N VAL A 258 0.38 14.74 -5.32
CA VAL A 258 -0.08 15.91 -6.06
C VAL A 258 0.92 17.04 -5.90
N TYR A 259 1.33 17.62 -7.03
CA TYR A 259 2.31 18.72 -7.09
C TYR A 259 1.67 19.96 -7.72
N TYR A 260 2.04 21.11 -7.19
CA TYR A 260 1.73 22.41 -7.79
C TYR A 260 2.98 23.27 -7.77
N ASN A 261 3.35 23.84 -8.92
CA ASN A 261 4.63 24.57 -9.10
C ASN A 261 5.84 23.77 -8.60
N HIS A 262 5.91 22.48 -8.94
CA HIS A 262 6.96 21.52 -8.53
C HIS A 262 7.04 21.22 -7.02
N LEU A 263 6.15 21.77 -6.21
CA LEU A 263 6.07 21.50 -4.76
C LEU A 263 5.03 20.42 -4.49
N LEU A 264 5.40 19.40 -3.68
CA LEU A 264 4.47 18.39 -3.20
C LEU A 264 3.47 19.06 -2.25
N ILE A 265 2.19 19.05 -2.61
CA ILE A 265 1.12 19.69 -1.84
C ILE A 265 0.28 18.72 -1.00
N CYS A 266 0.08 17.50 -1.49
CA CYS A 266 -0.59 16.45 -0.71
C CYS A 266 -0.30 15.04 -1.25
N ARG A 267 -0.63 14.03 -0.42
CA ARG A 267 -0.57 12.61 -0.74
C ARG A 267 -1.89 11.97 -0.37
N HIS A 268 -2.30 10.98 -1.16
CA HIS A 268 -3.46 10.15 -0.88
C HIS A 268 -3.12 8.69 -1.12
N ASP A 269 -3.70 7.81 -0.31
CA ASP A 269 -3.74 6.40 -0.65
C ASP A 269 -4.60 6.20 -1.90
N ARG A 270 -4.08 5.43 -2.86
CA ARG A 270 -4.80 5.15 -4.11
C ARG A 270 -5.97 4.22 -3.84
N SER A 271 -7.19 4.68 -4.09
CA SER A 271 -8.36 3.83 -4.04
C SER A 271 -8.57 3.08 -5.35
N TYR A 272 -8.83 1.79 -5.25
CA TYR A 272 -9.22 0.91 -6.34
C TYR A 272 -10.73 0.67 -6.43
N GLY A 273 -11.52 1.33 -5.57
CA GLY A 273 -12.98 1.37 -5.66
C GLY A 273 -13.48 2.20 -6.84
N LEU A 274 -14.80 2.24 -7.03
CA LEU A 274 -15.44 3.02 -8.09
C LEU A 274 -16.21 4.19 -7.47
N HIS A 275 -16.12 5.37 -8.10
CA HIS A 275 -16.87 6.59 -7.75
C HIS A 275 -16.71 7.04 -6.29
N GLN A 276 -15.55 6.77 -5.69
CA GLN A 276 -15.28 7.14 -4.31
C GLN A 276 -14.77 8.57 -4.21
N TRP A 277 -15.08 9.18 -3.08
CA TRP A 277 -14.54 10.46 -2.65
C TRP A 277 -13.54 10.20 -1.54
N ILE A 278 -12.28 10.58 -1.76
CA ILE A 278 -11.17 10.43 -0.81
C ILE A 278 -10.83 11.85 -0.35
N ILE A 279 -11.31 12.21 0.82
CA ILE A 279 -11.32 13.59 1.29
C ILE A 279 -10.50 13.70 2.58
N GLN A 280 -9.59 14.67 2.61
CA GLN A 280 -8.85 15.07 3.80
C GLN A 280 -9.37 16.42 4.30
N ILE A 281 -9.77 16.49 5.57
CA ILE A 281 -10.36 17.69 6.18
C ILE A 281 -9.44 18.91 6.10
N ASP A 282 -8.15 18.69 6.25
CA ASP A 282 -7.12 19.74 6.22
C ASP A 282 -7.06 20.51 4.90
N HIS A 283 -7.58 19.94 3.81
CA HIS A 283 -7.63 20.60 2.52
C HIS A 283 -8.70 21.69 2.42
N TYR A 284 -9.66 21.71 3.34
CA TYR A 284 -10.82 22.59 3.32
C TYR A 284 -10.83 23.64 4.44
N LEU A 285 -9.81 23.66 5.30
CA LEU A 285 -9.82 24.51 6.51
C LEU A 285 -10.05 25.99 6.21
N LYS A 286 -9.48 26.52 5.12
CA LYS A 286 -9.67 27.92 4.71
C LYS A 286 -11.12 28.19 4.24
N THR A 287 -11.73 27.27 3.52
CA THR A 287 -13.13 27.36 3.11
C THR A 287 -14.08 27.18 4.30
N LEU A 288 -13.77 26.23 5.20
CA LEU A 288 -14.55 25.97 6.41
C LEU A 288 -14.52 27.17 7.38
N SER A 289 -13.39 27.89 7.52
CA SER A 289 -13.34 29.13 8.34
C SER A 289 -14.32 30.18 7.86
N ARG A 290 -14.58 30.24 6.54
CA ARG A 290 -15.57 31.17 5.97
C ARG A 290 -17.01 30.65 6.07
N LYS A 291 -17.19 29.33 6.17
CA LYS A 291 -18.50 28.65 6.19
C LYS A 291 -18.53 27.56 7.30
N PRO A 292 -18.40 27.95 8.59
CA PRO A 292 -18.28 26.96 9.68
C PRO A 292 -19.49 26.02 9.80
N GLY A 293 -20.66 26.49 9.48
CA GLY A 293 -21.89 25.67 9.50
C GLY A 293 -21.88 24.49 8.52
N ALA A 294 -21.00 24.49 7.51
CA ALA A 294 -20.89 23.39 6.57
C ALA A 294 -20.10 22.19 7.15
N LEU A 295 -19.40 22.36 8.27
CA LEU A 295 -18.53 21.32 8.83
C LEU A 295 -19.31 20.08 9.26
N HIS A 296 -20.37 20.24 10.02
CA HIS A 296 -21.12 19.13 10.65
C HIS A 296 -21.62 18.08 9.63
N GLY A 297 -22.14 18.51 8.50
CA GLY A 297 -22.63 17.62 7.43
C GLY A 297 -21.61 17.33 6.32
N SER A 298 -20.33 17.67 6.51
CA SER A 298 -19.34 17.54 5.45
C SER A 298 -18.76 16.13 5.35
N VAL A 299 -18.54 15.67 4.12
CA VAL A 299 -17.78 14.43 3.86
C VAL A 299 -16.38 14.52 4.47
N ALA A 300 -15.79 15.72 4.53
CA ALA A 300 -14.48 15.95 5.10
C ALA A 300 -14.40 15.59 6.59
N LEU A 301 -15.43 15.92 7.37
CA LEU A 301 -15.50 15.51 8.78
C LEU A 301 -15.78 14.01 8.92
N HIS A 302 -16.69 13.47 8.11
CA HIS A 302 -17.03 12.05 8.15
C HIS A 302 -15.86 11.12 7.78
N GLN A 303 -14.94 11.57 6.94
CA GLN A 303 -13.74 10.83 6.56
C GLN A 303 -12.49 11.21 7.38
N ALA A 304 -12.61 12.20 8.27
CA ALA A 304 -11.52 12.55 9.17
C ALA A 304 -11.16 11.37 10.10
N PRO A 305 -9.94 11.30 10.63
CA PRO A 305 -9.56 10.30 11.63
C PRO A 305 -10.57 10.25 12.79
N GLN A 306 -10.86 9.07 13.31
CA GLN A 306 -11.82 8.87 14.40
C GLN A 306 -11.58 9.78 15.59
N VAL A 307 -10.30 10.04 15.90
CA VAL A 307 -9.88 10.99 16.95
C VAL A 307 -10.43 12.38 16.71
N ILE A 308 -10.33 12.89 15.47
CA ILE A 308 -10.84 14.21 15.08
C ILE A 308 -12.36 14.26 15.17
N GLN A 309 -13.04 13.22 14.71
CA GLN A 309 -14.49 13.10 14.82
C GLN A 309 -14.95 13.07 16.29
N ALA A 310 -14.25 12.31 17.15
CA ALA A 310 -14.54 12.23 18.58
C ALA A 310 -14.39 13.59 19.27
N VAL A 311 -13.26 14.29 19.05
CA VAL A 311 -13.03 15.63 19.60
C VAL A 311 -14.13 16.60 19.18
N TYR A 312 -14.52 16.61 17.89
CA TYR A 312 -15.59 17.45 17.40
C TYR A 312 -16.93 17.13 18.06
N THR A 313 -17.33 15.87 18.06
CA THR A 313 -18.64 15.44 18.56
C THR A 313 -18.78 15.67 20.07
N GLN A 314 -17.70 15.45 20.82
CA GLN A 314 -17.75 15.55 22.28
C GLN A 314 -17.74 16.98 22.79
N TRP A 315 -17.01 17.91 22.13
CA TRP A 315 -16.80 19.25 22.70
C TRP A 315 -17.15 20.40 21.78
N PHE A 316 -17.16 20.20 20.45
CA PHE A 316 -17.23 21.31 19.49
C PHE A 316 -18.46 21.29 18.56
N ILE A 317 -19.43 20.41 18.79
CA ILE A 317 -20.60 20.26 17.91
C ILE A 317 -21.40 21.58 17.79
N HIS A 318 -21.42 22.39 18.84
CA HIS A 318 -22.09 23.71 18.88
C HIS A 318 -21.13 24.88 18.58
N GLN A 319 -19.84 24.61 18.45
CA GLN A 319 -18.78 25.62 18.24
C GLN A 319 -17.89 25.23 17.05
N PRO A 320 -18.43 25.05 15.84
CA PRO A 320 -17.65 24.55 14.69
C PRO A 320 -16.54 25.51 14.28
N ARG A 321 -16.68 26.83 14.55
CA ARG A 321 -15.65 27.83 14.24
C ARG A 321 -14.39 27.59 15.09
N ASP A 322 -14.57 27.46 16.40
CA ASP A 322 -13.48 27.20 17.34
C ASP A 322 -12.71 25.91 17.00
N PHE A 323 -13.46 24.89 16.57
CA PHE A 323 -12.85 23.63 16.13
C PHE A 323 -12.02 23.79 14.85
N ILE A 324 -12.50 24.56 13.90
CA ILE A 324 -11.77 24.83 12.65
C ILE A 324 -10.47 25.60 12.94
N ASP A 325 -10.55 26.62 13.81
CA ASP A 325 -9.38 27.41 14.21
C ASP A 325 -8.37 26.52 14.97
N LEU A 326 -8.86 25.61 15.83
CA LEU A 326 -8.03 24.60 16.50
C LEU A 326 -7.34 23.65 15.51
N LEU A 327 -8.04 23.15 14.48
CA LEU A 327 -7.44 22.31 13.43
C LEU A 327 -6.39 23.08 12.62
N GLN A 328 -6.62 24.35 12.30
CA GLN A 328 -5.63 25.20 11.62
C GLN A 328 -4.37 25.37 12.47
N PHE A 329 -4.55 25.61 13.78
CA PHE A 329 -3.43 25.68 14.72
C PHE A 329 -2.66 24.36 14.78
N CYS A 330 -3.34 23.21 14.91
CA CYS A 330 -2.71 21.91 14.93
C CYS A 330 -1.90 21.65 13.65
N ARG A 331 -2.44 22.00 12.48
CA ARG A 331 -1.75 21.88 11.20
C ARG A 331 -0.50 22.77 11.14
N GLN A 332 -0.62 24.04 11.56
CA GLN A 332 0.49 25.01 11.52
C GLN A 332 1.65 24.58 12.42
N HIS A 333 1.34 24.01 13.59
CA HIS A 333 2.31 23.59 14.59
C HIS A 333 2.66 22.09 14.51
N GLN A 334 2.17 21.37 13.48
CA GLN A 334 2.40 19.92 13.28
C GLN A 334 2.02 19.06 14.48
N ILE A 335 0.93 19.43 15.18
CA ILE A 335 0.42 18.70 16.34
C ILE A 335 -0.24 17.40 15.89
N SER A 336 0.13 16.27 16.50
CA SER A 336 -0.50 14.98 16.20
C SER A 336 -1.95 14.94 16.73
N HIS A 337 -2.82 14.18 16.04
CA HIS A 337 -4.21 14.03 16.44
C HIS A 337 -4.36 13.42 17.83
N GLN A 338 -3.47 12.50 18.22
CA GLN A 338 -3.47 11.90 19.55
C GLN A 338 -3.19 12.96 20.62
N ARG A 339 -2.16 13.79 20.42
CA ARG A 339 -1.84 14.88 21.35
C ARG A 339 -3.00 15.88 21.49
N LEU A 340 -3.72 16.16 20.38
CA LEU A 340 -4.92 16.98 20.43
C LEU A 340 -6.00 16.36 21.33
N LEU A 341 -6.27 15.05 21.18
CA LEU A 341 -7.25 14.34 22.02
C LEU A 341 -6.85 14.35 23.48
N ASP A 342 -5.59 13.98 23.79
CA ASP A 342 -5.09 13.93 25.16
C ASP A 342 -5.20 15.30 25.85
N THR A 343 -4.86 16.37 25.09
CA THR A 343 -5.00 17.75 25.63
C THR A 343 -6.46 18.15 25.81
N ALA A 344 -7.36 17.79 24.90
CA ALA A 344 -8.79 18.07 25.03
C ALA A 344 -9.40 17.35 26.25
N GLN A 345 -9.02 16.10 26.46
CA GLN A 345 -9.41 15.32 27.65
C GLN A 345 -8.88 15.96 28.95
N HIS A 346 -7.62 16.40 28.94
CA HIS A 346 -7.02 17.08 30.08
C HIS A 346 -7.74 18.40 30.40
N VAL A 347 -8.04 19.23 29.41
CA VAL A 347 -8.85 20.45 29.60
C VAL A 347 -10.23 20.11 30.16
N SER A 348 -10.87 19.05 29.66
CA SER A 348 -12.18 18.58 30.11
C SER A 348 -12.15 18.14 31.59
N PHE A 349 -11.04 17.53 32.03
CA PHE A 349 -10.84 17.13 33.41
C PHE A 349 -10.64 18.33 34.35
N ILE A 350 -9.80 19.31 33.96
CA ILE A 350 -9.51 20.50 34.77
C ILE A 350 -10.69 21.47 34.80
N CYS A 351 -11.36 21.65 33.69
CA CYS A 351 -12.46 22.60 33.51
C CYS A 351 -13.69 21.91 32.91
N PRO A 352 -14.44 21.11 33.68
CA PRO A 352 -15.62 20.42 33.20
C PRO A 352 -16.63 21.37 32.56
N GLY A 353 -17.11 21.08 31.34
CA GLY A 353 -18.09 21.88 30.62
C GLY A 353 -17.54 23.17 29.98
N GLN A 354 -16.27 23.49 30.08
CA GLN A 354 -15.64 24.70 29.54
C GLN A 354 -14.46 24.38 28.58
N VAL A 355 -14.57 23.33 27.80
CA VAL A 355 -13.58 23.01 26.80
C VAL A 355 -13.73 23.98 25.62
N THR A 356 -12.72 24.81 25.37
CA THR A 356 -12.67 25.78 24.26
C THR A 356 -11.41 25.58 23.46
N GLY A 357 -11.45 25.97 22.16
CA GLY A 357 -10.29 25.90 21.27
C GLY A 357 -9.10 26.68 21.81
N GLU A 358 -9.34 27.87 22.39
CA GLU A 358 -8.29 28.74 22.97
C GLU A 358 -7.53 28.04 24.11
N LYS A 359 -8.24 27.37 25.04
CA LYS A 359 -7.62 26.65 26.15
C LYS A 359 -6.75 25.51 25.68
N ILE A 360 -7.25 24.75 24.67
CA ILE A 360 -6.49 23.64 24.08
C ILE A 360 -5.26 24.20 23.33
N MET A 361 -5.39 25.24 22.52
CA MET A 361 -4.28 25.86 21.83
C MET A 361 -3.22 26.42 22.78
N ALA A 362 -3.64 27.04 23.88
CA ALA A 362 -2.70 27.54 24.90
C ALA A 362 -1.86 26.42 25.53
N LEU A 363 -2.46 25.27 25.80
CA LEU A 363 -1.76 24.11 26.35
C LEU A 363 -0.87 23.43 25.29
N LEU A 364 -1.34 23.32 24.05
CA LEU A 364 -0.58 22.75 22.93
C LEU A 364 0.64 23.59 22.56
N GLY A 365 0.55 24.93 22.69
CA GLY A 365 1.64 25.87 22.39
C GLY A 365 2.75 25.88 23.43
N ASN A 366 2.48 25.45 24.66
CA ASN A 366 3.48 25.39 25.75
C ASN A 366 4.25 24.04 25.68
N HIS A 367 5.47 24.05 25.18
CA HIS A 367 6.33 22.87 25.07
C HIS A 367 6.78 22.24 26.40
N SER A 368 6.42 22.79 27.55
CA SER A 368 6.96 22.45 28.86
C SER A 368 5.99 21.79 29.86
N TRP A 369 4.80 21.37 29.41
CA TRP A 369 3.92 20.64 30.33
C TRP A 369 4.26 19.14 30.30
N PRO A 370 4.63 18.54 31.46
CA PRO A 370 4.68 17.09 31.58
C PRO A 370 3.26 16.55 31.36
N VAL A 371 3.14 15.51 30.53
CA VAL A 371 1.90 14.74 30.42
C VAL A 371 1.68 14.09 31.77
N CYS A 372 0.86 14.68 32.62
CA CYS A 372 0.32 13.99 33.78
C CYS A 372 -0.62 12.93 33.25
N LEU A 373 -0.20 11.68 33.26
CA LEU A 373 -1.10 10.54 33.11
C LEU A 373 -2.21 10.68 34.18
N PRO A 374 -3.49 10.41 33.82
CA PRO A 374 -4.53 10.38 34.84
C PRO A 374 -4.13 9.39 35.94
N PRO A 375 -4.32 9.72 37.21
CA PRO A 375 -3.99 8.81 38.30
C PRO A 375 -4.76 7.50 38.09
N GLN A 376 -4.05 6.40 38.01
CA GLN A 376 -4.66 5.08 38.17
C GLN A 376 -5.27 5.04 39.56
N ASP A 377 -6.52 4.63 39.69
CA ASP A 377 -7.35 4.48 40.88
C ASP A 377 -6.59 4.60 42.22
N HIS A 378 -6.42 5.84 42.68
CA HIS A 378 -5.93 6.08 44.03
C HIS A 378 -7.11 6.29 44.99
N PRO A 379 -7.05 5.76 46.23
CA PRO A 379 -8.11 5.98 47.20
C PRO A 379 -8.34 7.48 47.49
N VAL A 380 -9.57 7.83 47.80
CA VAL A 380 -10.07 9.22 47.95
C VAL A 380 -9.21 10.07 48.93
N ASP A 381 -8.56 9.45 49.89
CA ASP A 381 -7.69 10.11 50.89
C ASP A 381 -6.42 10.75 50.28
N GLU A 382 -5.85 10.21 49.21
CA GLU A 382 -4.65 10.78 48.57
C GLU A 382 -4.97 12.02 47.74
N ILE A 383 -6.16 12.09 47.20
CA ILE A 383 -6.64 13.24 46.37
C ILE A 383 -6.88 14.46 47.30
N GLU A 384 -7.46 14.25 48.50
CA GLU A 384 -7.63 15.32 49.49
C GLU A 384 -6.27 15.82 50.03
N HIS A 385 -5.33 14.94 50.31
CA HIS A 385 -3.98 15.32 50.71
C HIS A 385 -3.20 16.08 49.63
N PHE A 386 -3.41 15.73 48.36
CA PHE A 386 -2.79 16.45 47.24
C PHE A 386 -3.42 17.84 47.06
N ALA A 387 -4.74 17.93 47.10
CA ALA A 387 -5.47 19.20 46.99
C ALA A 387 -5.13 20.17 48.14
N ASN A 388 -5.02 19.68 49.38
CA ASN A 388 -4.64 20.48 50.53
C ASN A 388 -3.21 20.99 50.43
N ARG A 389 -2.25 20.18 49.95
CA ARG A 389 -0.87 20.64 49.70
C ARG A 389 -0.79 21.74 48.64
N GLN A 390 -1.58 21.65 47.60
CA GLN A 390 -1.64 22.68 46.55
C GLN A 390 -2.25 24.00 47.09
N LEU A 391 -3.29 23.91 47.90
CA LEU A 391 -3.89 25.08 48.58
C LEU A 391 -2.91 25.73 49.56
N GLU A 392 -2.12 24.98 50.32
CA GLU A 392 -1.09 25.51 51.21
C GLU A 392 0.03 26.21 50.43
N GLN A 393 0.47 25.68 49.29
CA GLN A 393 1.44 26.33 48.43
C GLN A 393 0.93 27.63 47.85
N ILE A 394 -0.34 27.68 47.42
CA ILE A 394 -0.97 28.90 46.90
C ILE A 394 -1.12 29.94 48.02
N ASN A 395 -1.54 29.54 49.21
CA ASN A 395 -1.63 30.43 50.38
C ASN A 395 -0.25 30.94 50.84
N GLY A 396 0.80 30.12 50.77
CA GLY A 396 2.17 30.55 51.01
C GLY A 396 2.67 31.62 50.03
N LEU A 397 2.32 31.49 48.73
CA LEU A 397 2.66 32.48 47.70
C LEU A 397 1.85 33.78 47.81
N VAL A 398 0.61 33.70 48.28
CA VAL A 398 -0.22 34.91 48.56
C VAL A 398 0.29 35.66 49.76
N ASN A 399 0.65 34.96 50.82
CA ASN A 399 1.14 35.61 52.05
C ASN A 399 2.56 36.20 51.89
N SER A 400 3.46 35.56 51.11
CA SER A 400 4.78 36.13 50.81
C SER A 400 4.71 37.42 49.98
N LYS A 401 3.65 37.61 49.15
CA LYS A 401 3.44 38.83 48.40
C LYS A 401 2.75 39.98 49.21
N MET A 402 2.20 39.65 50.40
CA MET A 402 1.67 40.66 51.31
C MET A 402 2.71 41.22 52.27
N GLU A 403 3.83 40.49 52.54
CA GLU A 403 4.92 41.00 53.39
C GLU A 403 5.88 41.94 52.63
N ASP A 404 5.89 41.92 51.29
CA ASP A 404 6.71 42.85 50.48
C ASP A 404 6.01 44.19 50.14
N VAL A 405 4.88 44.50 50.79
CA VAL A 405 4.07 45.74 50.55
C VAL A 405 3.79 46.46 51.88
N VAL A 406 4.67 46.40 52.87
CA VAL A 406 4.64 47.25 54.03
C VAL A 406 5.96 48.00 54.21
#